data_df2ce21f46d18a2e46495563dd50feac
#
_entry.id   df2ce21f46d18a2e46495563dd50feac
#
_cell.length_a   1.000
_cell.length_b   1.000
_cell.length_c   1.000
_cell.angle_alpha   90.00
_cell.angle_beta   90.00
_cell.angle_gamma   90.00
#
_symmetry.space_group_name_H-M   'P 1'
#
loop_
_entity.id
_entity.type
_entity.pdbx_description
1 polymer ?
#
loop_
_entity_poly.entity_id
_entity_poly.type
_entity_poly.pdbx_seq_one_letter_code
_entity_poly.pdbx_strand_id
1 'polypeptide(L)'
;MRKVEAVVLRERVEIVIDAVEEQTGHVGVTVVEAVGHGRQRGITHEYRGRVFESRFLPKALLTFVVADELAAVVAAAIADAARSGNDCGDGLVWTTAVDHATHNRTGLPLERAEEAA
;
A
#
# COMPACT_ATOMS: atom_id res chain seq x y z
N MET A 1 0.37 -8.67 16.52
CA MET A 1 -0.18 -8.27 15.19
C MET A 1 0.20 -6.85 14.89
N ARG A 2 0.46 -6.59 13.64
CA ARG A 2 0.73 -5.26 13.15
C ARG A 2 -0.09 -4.97 11.90
N LYS A 3 -0.42 -3.71 11.74
CA LYS A 3 -1.04 -3.19 10.53
C LYS A 3 0.07 -2.51 9.73
N VAL A 4 0.31 -3.01 8.52
CA VAL A 4 1.23 -2.37 7.58
C VAL A 4 0.36 -1.63 6.57
N GLU A 5 0.55 -0.33 6.50
CA GLU A 5 -0.19 0.49 5.56
C GLU A 5 0.76 1.21 4.63
N ALA A 6 0.30 1.43 3.41
CA ALA A 6 1.10 2.13 2.42
C ALA A 6 0.22 2.95 1.50
N VAL A 7 0.70 4.13 1.17
CA VAL A 7 0.16 4.91 0.06
C VAL A 7 1.10 4.70 -1.12
N VAL A 8 0.56 4.22 -2.23
CA VAL A 8 1.34 3.94 -3.43
C VAL A 8 0.66 4.57 -4.65
N LEU A 9 1.38 4.70 -5.74
CA LEU A 9 0.78 5.09 -7.01
C LEU A 9 -0.23 4.02 -7.42
N ARG A 10 -1.39 4.43 -7.92
CA ARG A 10 -2.45 3.49 -8.30
C ARG A 10 -1.96 2.47 -9.32
N GLU A 11 -1.12 2.88 -10.24
CA GLU A 11 -0.56 1.99 -11.27
C GLU A 11 0.37 0.92 -10.70
N ARG A 12 0.85 1.08 -9.45
CA ARG A 12 1.75 0.13 -8.81
C ARG A 12 1.05 -0.85 -7.88
N VAL A 13 -0.26 -0.73 -7.70
CA VAL A 13 -1.01 -1.54 -6.73
C VAL A 13 -0.81 -3.04 -6.94
N GLU A 14 -1.04 -3.52 -8.15
CA GLU A 14 -0.92 -4.96 -8.42
C GLU A 14 0.50 -5.45 -8.26
N ILE A 15 1.49 -4.67 -8.68
CA ILE A 15 2.91 -5.01 -8.53
C ILE A 15 3.27 -5.13 -7.05
N VAL A 16 2.78 -4.21 -6.23
CA VAL A 16 3.03 -4.23 -4.79
C VAL A 16 2.38 -5.45 -4.13
N ILE A 17 1.10 -5.71 -4.45
CA ILE A 17 0.38 -6.85 -3.90
C ILE A 17 1.08 -8.17 -4.26
N ASP A 18 1.45 -8.32 -5.52
CA ASP A 18 2.15 -9.52 -6.00
C ASP A 18 3.50 -9.70 -5.31
N ALA A 19 4.24 -8.62 -5.10
CA ALA A 19 5.52 -8.67 -4.41
C ALA A 19 5.38 -9.13 -2.95
N VAL A 20 4.37 -8.63 -2.25
CA VAL A 20 4.10 -9.04 -0.86
C VAL A 20 3.75 -10.52 -0.81
N GLU A 21 2.86 -10.98 -1.67
CA GLU A 21 2.47 -12.39 -1.73
C GLU A 21 3.66 -13.29 -2.05
N GLU A 22 4.45 -12.91 -3.04
CA GLU A 22 5.61 -13.68 -3.47
C GLU A 22 6.66 -13.81 -2.37
N GLN A 23 6.92 -12.75 -1.62
CA GLN A 23 7.96 -12.74 -0.61
C GLN A 23 7.52 -13.27 0.75
N THR A 24 6.24 -13.19 1.08
CA THR A 24 5.75 -13.54 2.42
C THR A 24 4.68 -14.62 2.43
N GLY A 25 4.07 -14.90 1.30
CA GLY A 25 2.90 -15.77 1.23
C GLY A 25 1.60 -15.12 1.71
N HIS A 26 1.68 -13.88 2.17
CA HIS A 26 0.50 -13.17 2.68
C HIS A 26 -0.35 -12.65 1.52
N VAL A 27 -1.64 -12.96 1.53
CA VAL A 27 -2.56 -12.67 0.45
C VAL A 27 -3.54 -11.53 0.79
N GLY A 28 -4.03 -11.50 2.02
CA GLY A 28 -5.08 -10.56 2.42
C GLY A 28 -4.64 -9.10 2.38
N VAL A 29 -5.39 -8.27 1.68
CA VAL A 29 -5.14 -6.84 1.59
C VAL A 29 -6.44 -6.09 1.36
N THR A 30 -6.56 -4.93 1.99
CA THR A 30 -7.64 -3.99 1.69
C THR A 30 -7.07 -2.84 0.87
N VAL A 31 -7.73 -2.52 -0.22
CA VAL A 31 -7.31 -1.46 -1.13
C VAL A 31 -8.37 -0.37 -1.15
N VAL A 32 -7.96 0.85 -0.89
CA VAL A 32 -8.84 2.03 -0.97
C VAL A 32 -8.24 2.97 -2.00
N GLU A 33 -9.04 3.35 -2.98
CA GLU A 33 -8.62 4.35 -3.95
C GLU A 33 -8.53 5.72 -3.26
N ALA A 34 -7.47 6.45 -3.60
CA ALA A 34 -7.17 7.73 -2.98
C ALA A 34 -6.59 8.68 -4.02
N VAL A 35 -6.50 9.94 -3.66
CA VAL A 35 -5.75 10.93 -4.42
C VAL A 35 -4.70 11.51 -3.50
N GLY A 36 -3.54 11.79 -4.06
CA GLY A 36 -2.43 12.34 -3.30
C GLY A 36 -1.97 13.68 -3.84
N HIS A 37 -1.48 14.51 -2.95
CA HIS A 37 -0.84 15.79 -3.26
C HIS A 37 0.47 15.83 -2.50
N GLY A 38 1.55 16.08 -3.20
CA GLY A 38 2.86 16.10 -2.58
C GLY A 38 3.93 16.58 -3.55
N ARG A 39 5.12 16.02 -3.41
CA ARG A 39 6.25 16.39 -4.26
C ARG A 39 6.04 16.05 -5.72
N GLN A 40 5.40 14.92 -5.99
CA GLN A 40 5.11 14.52 -7.35
C GLN A 40 3.99 15.40 -7.88
N ARG A 41 4.32 16.21 -8.86
CA ARG A 41 3.32 16.99 -9.58
C ARG A 41 2.68 16.12 -10.64
N GLY A 42 1.46 16.43 -10.94
CA GLY A 42 0.68 15.65 -11.84
C GLY A 42 1.04 15.82 -13.30
N ILE A 43 0.25 15.17 -14.11
CA ILE A 43 0.38 15.23 -15.56
C ILE A 43 -0.07 16.61 -16.03
N THR A 44 0.70 17.18 -16.96
CA THR A 44 0.35 18.42 -17.62
C THR A 44 -0.70 18.14 -18.68
N HIS A 45 -1.80 18.88 -18.63
CA HIS A 45 -2.88 18.77 -19.61
C HIS A 45 -2.95 20.06 -20.43
N GLU A 46 -3.20 19.92 -21.71
CA GLU A 46 -3.45 21.06 -22.58
C GLU A 46 -4.91 21.06 -23.00
N TYR A 47 -5.58 22.19 -22.82
CA TYR A 47 -6.95 22.39 -23.25
C TYR A 47 -7.12 23.82 -23.77
N ARG A 48 -7.53 23.94 -25.02
CA ARG A 48 -7.74 25.24 -25.69
C ARG A 48 -6.52 26.14 -25.60
N GLY A 49 -5.32 25.59 -25.78
CA GLY A 49 -4.08 26.35 -25.73
C GLY A 49 -3.59 26.71 -24.33
N ARG A 50 -4.28 26.23 -23.29
CA ARG A 50 -3.85 26.41 -21.91
C ARG A 50 -3.29 25.11 -21.37
N VAL A 51 -2.21 25.23 -20.60
CA VAL A 51 -1.57 24.10 -19.94
C VAL A 51 -2.03 24.08 -18.48
N PHE A 52 -2.52 22.91 -18.05
CA PHE A 52 -2.96 22.69 -16.68
C PHE A 52 -2.10 21.61 -16.05
N GLU A 53 -1.68 21.84 -14.83
CA GLU A 53 -1.00 20.85 -14.02
C GLU A 53 -1.98 20.26 -13.02
N SER A 54 -2.12 18.94 -13.02
CA SER A 54 -2.94 18.26 -12.02
C SER A 54 -2.20 18.25 -10.69
N ARG A 55 -2.82 18.79 -9.64
CA ARG A 55 -2.24 18.84 -8.30
C ARG A 55 -2.42 17.54 -7.53
N PHE A 56 -3.40 16.75 -7.94
CA PHE A 56 -3.75 15.50 -7.27
C PHE A 56 -3.52 14.35 -8.23
N LEU A 57 -2.85 13.31 -7.73
CA LEU A 57 -2.55 12.11 -8.50
C LEU A 57 -3.30 10.92 -7.95
N PRO A 58 -3.67 9.97 -8.84
CA PRO A 58 -4.29 8.72 -8.39
C PRO A 58 -3.32 7.93 -7.50
N LYS A 59 -3.78 7.62 -6.32
CA LYS A 59 -3.06 6.83 -5.33
C LYS A 59 -3.96 5.70 -4.84
N ALA A 60 -3.41 4.82 -4.05
CA ALA A 60 -4.17 3.82 -3.32
C ALA A 60 -3.59 3.68 -1.93
N LEU A 61 -4.46 3.46 -0.96
CA LEU A 61 -4.08 3.09 0.40
C LEU A 61 -4.24 1.58 0.52
N LEU A 62 -3.17 0.90 0.84
CA LEU A 62 -3.14 -0.54 1.05
C LEU A 62 -3.03 -0.81 2.55
N THR A 63 -3.82 -1.76 3.05
CA THR A 63 -3.78 -2.14 4.45
C THR A 63 -3.62 -3.65 4.55
N PHE A 64 -2.55 -4.06 5.24
CA PHE A 64 -2.25 -5.46 5.54
C PHE A 64 -2.23 -5.62 7.05
N VAL A 65 -2.90 -6.63 7.58
CA VAL A 65 -2.79 -6.99 9.00
C VAL A 65 -2.04 -8.30 9.07
N VAL A 66 -0.88 -8.29 9.70
CA VAL A 66 0.05 -9.42 9.68
C VAL A 66 0.61 -9.69 11.07
N ALA A 67 1.19 -10.87 11.22
CA ALA A 67 1.92 -11.21 12.44
C ALA A 67 3.15 -10.30 12.58
N ASP A 68 3.58 -10.08 13.82
CA ASP A 68 4.69 -9.17 14.11
C ASP A 68 5.94 -9.50 13.30
N GLU A 69 6.27 -10.77 13.19
CA GLU A 69 7.48 -11.23 12.50
C GLU A 69 7.44 -10.99 10.99
N LEU A 70 6.28 -10.77 10.40
CA LEU A 70 6.14 -10.49 8.97
C LEU A 70 6.15 -8.99 8.66
N ALA A 71 5.89 -8.15 9.64
CA ALA A 71 5.65 -6.73 9.39
C ALA A 71 6.81 -6.04 8.67
N ALA A 72 8.04 -6.28 9.11
CA ALA A 72 9.22 -5.66 8.50
C ALA A 72 9.45 -6.15 7.07
N VAL A 73 9.22 -7.44 6.82
CA VAL A 73 9.40 -8.02 5.49
C VAL A 73 8.32 -7.49 4.53
N VAL A 74 7.08 -7.40 4.99
CA VAL A 74 5.98 -6.82 4.21
C VAL A 74 6.30 -5.36 3.87
N ALA A 75 6.69 -4.56 4.86
CA ALA A 75 7.02 -3.15 4.63
C ALA A 75 8.16 -2.99 3.63
N ALA A 76 9.20 -3.82 3.72
CA ALA A 76 10.33 -3.78 2.79
C ALA A 76 9.90 -4.17 1.38
N ALA A 77 9.07 -5.20 1.24
CA ALA A 77 8.55 -5.63 -0.05
C ALA A 77 7.71 -4.53 -0.72
N ILE A 78 6.88 -3.84 0.07
CA ILE A 78 6.08 -2.73 -0.42
C ILE A 78 7.00 -1.60 -0.90
N ALA A 79 7.94 -1.17 -0.07
CA ALA A 79 8.82 -0.05 -0.40
C ALA A 79 9.61 -0.32 -1.69
N ASP A 80 10.09 -1.54 -1.85
CA ASP A 80 10.84 -1.93 -3.03
C ASP A 80 9.97 -1.94 -4.29
N ALA A 81 8.80 -2.56 -4.20
CA ALA A 81 7.90 -2.72 -5.33
C ALA A 81 7.20 -1.39 -5.72
N ALA A 82 6.97 -0.50 -4.75
CA ALA A 82 6.31 0.78 -4.99
C ALA A 82 7.20 1.78 -5.73
N ARG A 83 8.51 1.53 -5.78
CA ARG A 83 9.46 2.44 -6.41
C ARG A 83 9.24 2.47 -7.91
N SER A 84 8.94 3.65 -8.44
CA SER A 84 8.61 3.82 -9.86
C SER A 84 9.78 4.23 -10.73
N GLY A 85 10.90 4.63 -10.11
CA GLY A 85 12.02 5.22 -10.81
C GLY A 85 11.91 6.72 -11.04
N ASN A 86 10.82 7.33 -10.59
CA ASN A 86 10.65 8.78 -10.63
C ASN A 86 11.42 9.44 -9.49
N ASP A 87 11.76 10.71 -9.68
CA ASP A 87 12.53 11.46 -8.69
C ASP A 87 11.73 11.83 -7.45
N CYS A 88 10.42 11.65 -7.46
CA CYS A 88 9.57 12.09 -6.37
C CYS A 88 8.28 11.26 -6.30
N GLY A 89 7.70 11.20 -5.11
CA GLY A 89 6.31 10.85 -4.94
C GLY A 89 5.89 9.40 -5.05
N ASP A 90 6.74 8.45 -4.66
CA ASP A 90 6.37 7.03 -4.69
C ASP A 90 5.55 6.58 -3.47
N GLY A 91 5.22 7.50 -2.57
CA GLY A 91 4.40 7.22 -1.40
C GLY A 91 5.19 6.89 -0.15
N LEU A 92 4.49 6.34 0.80
CA LEU A 92 5.02 5.99 2.12
C LEU A 92 4.51 4.64 2.56
N VAL A 93 5.26 3.97 3.41
CA VAL A 93 4.81 2.78 4.11
C VAL A 93 5.10 2.95 5.60
N TRP A 94 4.19 2.51 6.44
CA TRP A 94 4.35 2.59 7.89
C TRP A 94 3.68 1.38 8.55
N THR A 95 4.05 1.17 9.81
CA THR A 95 3.46 0.09 10.61
C THR A 95 2.93 0.64 11.92
N THR A 96 1.83 0.05 12.39
CA THR A 96 1.26 0.36 13.70
C THR A 96 0.91 -0.94 14.41
N ALA A 97 0.96 -0.89 15.74
CA ALA A 97 0.54 -2.04 16.54
C ALA A 97 -0.97 -2.23 16.46
N VAL A 98 -1.41 -3.48 16.42
CA VAL A 98 -2.82 -3.85 16.51
C VAL A 98 -3.00 -4.66 17.78
N ASP A 99 -3.81 -4.15 18.70
CA ASP A 99 -4.02 -4.81 19.97
C ASP A 99 -4.77 -6.12 19.81
N HIS A 100 -5.73 -6.15 18.90
CA HIS A 100 -6.58 -7.30 18.69
C HIS A 100 -7.13 -7.31 17.27
N ALA A 101 -7.11 -8.47 16.63
CA ALA A 101 -7.74 -8.67 15.34
C ALA A 101 -8.45 -10.02 15.32
N THR A 102 -9.63 -10.06 14.74
CA THR A 102 -10.48 -11.25 14.69
C THR A 102 -10.86 -11.55 13.25
N HIS A 103 -10.77 -12.81 12.87
CA HIS A 103 -11.33 -13.28 11.60
C HIS A 103 -12.85 -13.20 11.64
N ASN A 104 -13.44 -12.49 10.73
CA ASN A 104 -14.90 -12.41 10.63
C ASN A 104 -15.53 -13.78 10.35
N ARG A 105 -14.88 -14.58 9.51
CA ARG A 105 -15.42 -15.89 9.13
C ARG A 105 -15.48 -16.87 10.29
N THR A 106 -14.46 -16.89 11.14
CA THR A 106 -14.36 -17.88 12.22
C THR A 106 -14.73 -17.33 13.58
N GLY A 107 -14.70 -16.00 13.75
CA GLY A 107 -14.83 -15.36 15.06
C GLY A 107 -13.63 -15.55 15.96
N LEU A 108 -12.53 -16.09 15.44
CA LEU A 108 -11.32 -16.39 16.21
C LEU A 108 -10.25 -15.33 16.05
N PRO A 109 -9.41 -15.15 17.08
CA PRO A 109 -8.31 -14.17 16.98
C PRO A 109 -7.33 -14.52 15.88
N LEU A 110 -6.77 -13.50 15.28
CA LEU A 110 -5.71 -13.60 14.29
C LEU A 110 -4.37 -13.58 15.04
N GLU A 111 -3.72 -14.73 15.22
CA GLU A 111 -2.51 -14.83 16.04
C GLU A 111 -1.27 -15.23 15.27
N ARG A 112 -1.42 -15.83 14.10
CA ARG A 112 -0.31 -16.38 13.33
C ARG A 112 -0.32 -15.86 11.89
N ALA A 113 0.84 -15.92 11.25
CA ALA A 113 0.98 -15.49 9.88
C ALA A 113 0.02 -16.21 8.92
N GLU A 114 -0.18 -17.50 9.09
CA GLU A 114 -1.08 -18.30 8.26
C GLU A 114 -2.56 -17.95 8.46
N GLU A 115 -2.88 -17.25 9.53
CA GLU A 115 -4.23 -16.81 9.84
C GLU A 115 -4.50 -15.38 9.39
N ALA A 116 -3.48 -14.67 8.94
CA ALA A 116 -3.54 -13.26 8.64
C ALA A 116 -4.20 -12.92 7.29
N ALA A 117 -4.68 -13.87 6.57
CA ALA A 117 -5.32 -13.63 5.28
C ALA A 117 -6.81 -13.28 5.37
#